data_18060335c38c6411d03bd32747ee606b
#
_entry.id   18060335c38c6411d03bd32747ee606b
#
_cell.length_a   1.000
_cell.length_b   1.000
_cell.length_c   1.000
_cell.angle_alpha   90.00
_cell.angle_beta   90.00
_cell.angle_gamma   90.00
#
_symmetry.space_group_name_H-M   'P 1'
#
loop_
_entity.id
_entity.type
_entity.pdbx_description
1 polymer ?
#
loop_
_entity_poly.entity_id
_entity_poly.type
_entity_poly.pdbx_seq_one_letter_code
_entity_poly.pdbx_strand_id
1 'polypeptide(L)'
;MPSLVDIASRRGVDEIETVVHDGAGRMPAFNQLHEAVRRAIVEYVLSGRSDTVIPNAPTPFDMRYTLDGEIRFTDPEGFPAITPPWGTLTAIDMNRGVISWQIPLGDVPGSGLQNTGSENYGGPVVTASGLLFIGATNYDKAFRAFDAGTGKVLWRATLPAAGNATPAVYAVGGRQYVVIAAGGGKWGAPSGGSYVAFALPKR
;
A
#
# COMPACT_ATOMS: atom_id res chain seq x y z
N MET A 1 17.80 9.34 8.94
CA MET A 1 16.97 10.46 9.44
C MET A 1 17.29 10.67 10.90
N PRO A 2 17.45 11.89 11.38
CA PRO A 2 17.55 12.12 12.83
C PRO A 2 16.24 11.69 13.49
N SER A 3 16.36 11.01 14.64
CA SER A 3 15.19 10.58 15.43
C SER A 3 14.50 11.78 16.04
N LEU A 4 13.15 11.79 16.04
CA LEU A 4 12.36 12.78 16.78
C LEU A 4 12.14 12.36 18.24
N VAL A 5 12.59 11.17 18.64
CA VAL A 5 12.53 10.73 20.03
C VAL A 5 13.39 11.67 20.89
N ASP A 6 12.83 12.14 21.99
CA ASP A 6 13.45 13.08 22.95
C ASP A 6 13.96 14.39 22.30
N ILE A 7 13.33 14.85 21.23
CA ILE A 7 13.75 16.08 20.55
C ILE A 7 13.68 17.31 21.48
N ALA A 8 12.72 17.33 22.39
CA ALA A 8 12.56 18.41 23.39
C ALA A 8 13.79 18.60 24.29
N SER A 9 14.59 17.54 24.50
CA SER A 9 15.84 17.63 25.27
C SER A 9 17.03 18.16 24.46
N ARG A 10 16.89 18.23 23.15
CA ARG A 10 17.97 18.54 22.20
C ARG A 10 17.78 19.85 21.44
N ARG A 11 16.54 20.32 21.35
CA ARG A 11 16.17 21.51 20.58
C ARG A 11 15.07 22.29 21.29
N GLY A 12 15.21 23.61 21.27
CA GLY A 12 14.21 24.53 21.81
C GLY A 12 12.99 24.66 20.87
N VAL A 13 11.89 25.17 21.43
CA VAL A 13 10.63 25.43 20.69
C VAL A 13 10.89 26.30 19.46
N ASP A 14 11.58 27.43 19.64
CA ASP A 14 11.85 28.41 18.58
C ASP A 14 12.69 27.81 17.43
N GLU A 15 13.63 26.92 17.77
CA GLU A 15 14.47 26.24 16.79
C GLU A 15 13.65 25.25 15.95
N ILE A 16 12.74 24.52 16.59
CA ILE A 16 11.84 23.58 15.88
C ILE A 16 10.87 24.36 15.01
N GLU A 17 10.32 25.48 15.52
CA GLU A 17 9.42 26.34 14.77
C GLU A 17 10.10 26.92 13.52
N THR A 18 11.33 27.40 13.66
CA THR A 18 12.14 27.88 12.52
C THR A 18 12.35 26.77 11.49
N VAL A 19 12.70 25.56 11.92
CA VAL A 19 12.89 24.43 11.00
C VAL A 19 11.59 24.05 10.30
N VAL A 20 10.46 24.09 10.98
CA VAL A 20 9.14 23.84 10.37
C VAL A 20 8.79 24.95 9.39
N HIS A 21 9.05 26.21 9.73
CA HIS A 21 8.74 27.35 8.88
C HIS A 21 9.63 27.41 7.63
N ASP A 22 10.94 27.35 7.80
CA ASP A 22 11.93 27.65 6.74
C ASP A 22 12.47 26.38 6.06
N GLY A 23 12.22 25.21 6.64
CA GLY A 23 12.82 23.95 6.23
C GLY A 23 14.27 23.81 6.73
N ALA A 24 14.84 22.63 6.56
CA ALA A 24 16.25 22.38 6.85
C ALA A 24 16.78 21.15 6.10
N GLY A 25 17.85 21.30 5.37
CA GLY A 25 18.48 20.21 4.63
C GLY A 25 17.53 19.57 3.61
N ARG A 26 17.01 18.36 3.89
CA ARG A 26 16.02 17.66 3.03
C ARG A 26 14.57 17.94 3.40
N MET A 27 14.31 18.63 4.49
CA MET A 27 12.96 19.00 4.92
C MET A 27 12.56 20.29 4.20
N PRO A 28 11.47 20.29 3.42
CA PRO A 28 10.99 21.50 2.78
C PRO A 28 10.46 22.52 3.79
N ALA A 29 10.37 23.77 3.39
CA ALA A 29 9.70 24.81 4.16
C ALA A 29 8.18 24.60 4.18
N PHE A 30 7.54 24.87 5.32
CA PHE A 30 6.10 24.81 5.51
C PHE A 30 5.51 26.20 5.86
N ASN A 31 6.12 27.26 5.34
CA ASN A 31 5.68 28.64 5.57
C ASN A 31 4.28 28.94 5.01
N GLN A 32 3.81 28.14 4.03
CA GLN A 32 2.44 28.23 3.48
C GLN A 32 1.35 27.73 4.43
N LEU A 33 1.71 27.01 5.49
CA LEU A 33 0.73 26.57 6.49
C LEU A 33 0.35 27.75 7.39
N HIS A 34 -0.92 27.77 7.81
CA HIS A 34 -1.39 28.74 8.80
C HIS A 34 -0.57 28.60 10.11
N GLU A 35 -0.27 29.74 10.77
CA GLU A 35 0.54 29.75 12.00
C GLU A 35 0.04 28.76 13.06
N ALA A 36 -1.28 28.70 13.29
CA ALA A 36 -1.85 27.76 14.26
C ALA A 36 -1.57 26.29 13.90
N VAL A 37 -1.49 25.95 12.61
CA VAL A 37 -1.13 24.58 12.17
C VAL A 37 0.34 24.27 12.47
N ARG A 38 1.24 25.20 12.17
CA ARG A 38 2.66 25.04 12.48
C ARG A 38 2.89 24.90 13.99
N ARG A 39 2.20 25.74 14.78
CA ARG A 39 2.24 25.66 16.24
C ARG A 39 1.75 24.32 16.78
N ALA A 40 0.63 23.81 16.25
CA ALA A 40 0.12 22.48 16.62
C ALA A 40 1.13 21.37 16.30
N ILE A 41 1.84 21.46 15.16
CA ILE A 41 2.91 20.52 14.79
C ILE A 41 4.06 20.58 15.79
N VAL A 42 4.52 21.77 16.16
CA VAL A 42 5.62 21.96 17.13
C VAL A 42 5.23 21.41 18.49
N GLU A 43 4.05 21.73 18.99
CA GLU A 43 3.52 21.21 20.26
C GLU A 43 3.46 19.69 20.26
N TYR A 44 2.93 19.10 19.18
CA TYR A 44 2.86 17.65 19.05
C TYR A 44 4.24 16.98 19.01
N VAL A 45 5.19 17.55 18.30
CA VAL A 45 6.57 17.02 18.20
C VAL A 45 7.27 17.07 19.56
N LEU A 46 6.98 18.08 20.39
CA LEU A 46 7.60 18.24 21.71
C LEU A 46 6.95 17.40 22.80
N SER A 47 5.63 17.23 22.78
CA SER A 47 4.88 16.67 23.91
C SER A 47 4.05 15.43 23.55
N GLY A 48 3.95 15.10 22.27
CA GLY A 48 3.04 14.05 21.77
C GLY A 48 1.57 14.45 21.77
N ARG A 49 1.25 15.71 22.09
CA ARG A 49 -0.13 16.26 22.10
C ARG A 49 -0.10 17.70 21.58
N SER A 50 -1.23 18.17 21.08
CA SER A 50 -1.44 19.58 20.81
C SER A 50 -2.87 19.96 21.20
N ASP A 51 -3.00 20.99 21.99
CA ASP A 51 -4.26 21.60 22.39
C ASP A 51 -4.55 22.87 21.54
N THR A 52 -3.69 23.16 20.57
CA THR A 52 -3.88 24.32 19.68
C THR A 52 -5.11 24.11 18.81
N VAL A 53 -6.08 25.01 18.95
CA VAL A 53 -7.24 25.06 18.09
C VAL A 53 -6.81 25.54 16.70
N ILE A 54 -6.87 24.65 15.74
CA ILE A 54 -6.61 24.98 14.34
C ILE A 54 -7.86 25.67 13.80
N PRO A 55 -7.79 26.95 13.38
CA PRO A 55 -8.93 27.59 12.76
C PRO A 55 -9.36 26.77 11.54
N ASN A 56 -10.66 26.59 11.37
CA ASN A 56 -11.18 26.03 10.12
C ASN A 56 -10.73 26.93 8.98
N ALA A 57 -9.60 26.58 8.33
CA ALA A 57 -9.28 27.18 7.07
C ALA A 57 -10.44 26.89 6.14
N PRO A 58 -10.98 27.89 5.41
CA PRO A 58 -11.96 27.59 4.39
C PRO A 58 -11.35 26.61 3.42
N THR A 59 -11.76 25.35 3.49
CA THR A 59 -11.39 24.37 2.48
C THR A 59 -12.01 24.85 1.16
N PRO A 60 -11.31 24.76 0.05
CA PRO A 60 -11.85 25.17 -1.25
C PRO A 60 -13.09 24.36 -1.65
N PHE A 61 -13.40 23.34 -0.88
CA PHE A 61 -14.61 22.54 -0.97
C PHE A 61 -15.31 22.59 0.37
N ASP A 62 -16.59 23.02 0.38
CA ASP A 62 -17.49 22.92 1.54
C ASP A 62 -17.77 21.42 1.81
N MET A 63 -16.79 20.73 2.40
CA MET A 63 -16.90 19.33 2.73
C MET A 63 -17.78 19.17 3.96
N ARG A 64 -19.05 18.82 3.72
CA ARG A 64 -20.04 18.54 4.77
C ARG A 64 -19.81 17.23 5.50
N TYR A 65 -18.85 16.42 5.02
CA TYR A 65 -18.60 15.08 5.52
C TYR A 65 -17.12 14.93 5.88
N THR A 66 -16.88 14.36 7.04
CA THR A 66 -15.54 13.92 7.48
C THR A 66 -15.51 12.40 7.46
N LEU A 67 -14.38 11.81 7.04
CA LEU A 67 -14.18 10.38 7.17
C LEU A 67 -13.91 10.05 8.65
N ASP A 68 -14.81 9.31 9.28
CA ASP A 68 -14.71 8.87 10.68
C ASP A 68 -14.09 7.46 10.81
N GLY A 69 -13.66 6.90 9.70
CA GLY A 69 -13.02 5.60 9.64
C GLY A 69 -13.65 4.68 8.58
N GLU A 70 -13.07 3.50 8.47
CA GLU A 70 -13.58 2.44 7.61
C GLU A 70 -14.06 1.28 8.47
N ILE A 71 -15.33 0.94 8.34
CA ILE A 71 -15.93 -0.22 9.01
C ILE A 71 -16.11 -1.32 7.97
N ARG A 72 -15.52 -2.49 8.22
CA ARG A 72 -15.69 -3.65 7.35
C ARG A 72 -17.10 -4.20 7.53
N PHE A 73 -17.79 -4.43 6.42
CA PHE A 73 -19.06 -5.12 6.41
C PHE A 73 -18.80 -6.64 6.36
N THR A 74 -18.89 -7.28 7.54
CA THR A 74 -18.60 -8.70 7.73
C THR A 74 -19.81 -9.43 8.33
N ASP A 75 -19.85 -10.75 8.09
CA ASP A 75 -20.74 -11.66 8.80
C ASP A 75 -20.28 -11.88 10.27
N PRO A 76 -21.03 -12.63 11.08
CA PRO A 76 -20.64 -12.92 12.47
C PRO A 76 -19.33 -13.70 12.61
N GLU A 77 -18.92 -14.46 11.59
CA GLU A 77 -17.69 -15.23 11.52
C GLU A 77 -16.49 -14.38 11.06
N GLY A 78 -16.73 -13.12 10.66
CA GLY A 78 -15.69 -12.17 10.23
C GLY A 78 -15.34 -12.21 8.75
N PHE A 79 -16.08 -12.94 7.92
CA PHE A 79 -15.94 -12.94 6.47
C PHE A 79 -16.71 -11.78 5.83
N PRO A 80 -16.34 -11.32 4.62
CA PRO A 80 -17.12 -10.31 3.93
C PRO A 80 -18.58 -10.74 3.75
N ALA A 81 -19.53 -9.92 4.24
CA ALA A 81 -20.97 -10.22 4.20
C ALA A 81 -21.60 -9.97 2.82
N ILE A 82 -20.86 -10.26 1.76
CA ILE A 82 -21.28 -10.21 0.37
C ILE A 82 -20.90 -11.51 -0.33
N THR A 83 -21.59 -11.82 -1.41
CA THR A 83 -21.26 -13.00 -2.23
C THR A 83 -19.88 -12.86 -2.88
N PRO A 84 -19.01 -13.90 -2.85
CA PRO A 84 -17.75 -13.87 -3.60
C PRO A 84 -17.99 -13.71 -5.12
N PRO A 85 -16.98 -13.23 -5.88
CA PRO A 85 -15.58 -13.08 -5.46
C PRO A 85 -15.34 -11.80 -4.66
N TRP A 86 -14.57 -11.92 -3.57
CA TRP A 86 -14.18 -10.81 -2.68
C TRP A 86 -12.98 -10.02 -3.16
N GLY A 87 -12.33 -10.49 -4.20
CA GLY A 87 -11.27 -9.79 -4.91
C GLY A 87 -11.03 -10.40 -6.28
N THR A 88 -10.74 -9.56 -7.26
CA THR A 88 -10.57 -10.01 -8.65
C THR A 88 -9.35 -9.38 -9.31
N LEU A 89 -8.79 -10.09 -10.28
CA LEU A 89 -7.89 -9.56 -11.29
C LEU A 89 -8.68 -9.44 -12.59
N THR A 90 -8.71 -8.23 -13.15
CA THR A 90 -9.54 -7.91 -14.31
C THR A 90 -8.68 -7.30 -15.41
N ALA A 91 -8.79 -7.79 -16.63
CA ALA A 91 -8.21 -7.17 -17.81
C ALA A 91 -9.30 -6.44 -18.61
N ILE A 92 -9.00 -5.21 -18.97
CA ILE A 92 -9.91 -4.34 -19.72
C ILE A 92 -9.26 -4.01 -21.08
N ASP A 93 -9.99 -4.25 -22.16
CA ASP A 93 -9.64 -3.75 -23.49
C ASP A 93 -9.99 -2.26 -23.55
N MET A 94 -8.98 -1.40 -23.45
CA MET A 94 -9.15 0.06 -23.42
C MET A 94 -9.63 0.62 -24.75
N ASN A 95 -9.41 -0.08 -25.88
CA ASN A 95 -9.88 0.39 -27.19
C ASN A 95 -11.38 0.14 -27.37
N ARG A 96 -11.88 -0.95 -26.78
CA ARG A 96 -13.28 -1.35 -26.90
C ARG A 96 -14.10 -1.00 -25.65
N GLY A 97 -13.45 -0.65 -24.53
CA GLY A 97 -14.12 -0.35 -23.26
C GLY A 97 -14.82 -1.57 -22.63
N VAL A 98 -14.31 -2.78 -22.86
CA VAL A 98 -14.92 -4.02 -22.38
C VAL A 98 -13.96 -4.83 -21.52
N ILE A 99 -14.50 -5.63 -20.60
CA ILE A 99 -13.71 -6.60 -19.85
C ILE A 99 -13.33 -7.75 -20.78
N SER A 100 -12.03 -7.98 -20.96
CA SER A 100 -11.51 -9.10 -21.74
C SER A 100 -11.58 -10.41 -20.95
N TRP A 101 -11.20 -10.36 -19.68
CA TRP A 101 -11.34 -11.47 -18.74
C TRP A 101 -11.33 -10.95 -17.30
N GLN A 102 -11.92 -11.72 -16.39
CA GLN A 102 -11.93 -11.48 -14.97
C GLN A 102 -11.84 -12.81 -14.22
N ILE A 103 -10.97 -12.87 -13.21
CA ILE A 103 -10.77 -14.06 -12.38
C ILE A 103 -10.70 -13.67 -10.90
N PRO A 104 -11.09 -14.55 -9.97
CA PRO A 104 -10.80 -14.35 -8.55
C PRO A 104 -9.29 -14.28 -8.30
N LEU A 105 -8.85 -13.38 -7.42
CA LEU A 105 -7.45 -13.25 -7.02
C LEU A 105 -7.30 -13.45 -5.51
N GLY A 106 -6.59 -14.52 -5.13
CA GLY A 106 -6.43 -14.96 -3.76
C GLY A 106 -7.59 -15.80 -3.24
N ASP A 107 -7.49 -16.20 -1.99
CA ASP A 107 -8.52 -16.88 -1.23
C ASP A 107 -8.54 -16.37 0.21
N VAL A 108 -9.70 -16.42 0.86
CA VAL A 108 -9.85 -16.16 2.29
C VAL A 108 -9.90 -17.51 3.01
N PRO A 109 -8.87 -17.85 3.80
CA PRO A 109 -8.82 -19.13 4.50
C PRO A 109 -9.92 -19.22 5.57
N GLY A 110 -10.42 -20.43 5.82
CA GLY A 110 -11.43 -20.69 6.85
C GLY A 110 -12.88 -20.40 6.42
N SER A 111 -13.12 -19.84 5.27
CA SER A 111 -14.48 -19.56 4.75
C SER A 111 -15.26 -20.83 4.33
N GLY A 112 -14.59 -21.97 4.19
CA GLY A 112 -15.18 -23.19 3.62
C GLY A 112 -15.44 -23.13 2.11
N LEU A 113 -15.14 -22.02 1.47
CA LEU A 113 -15.32 -21.78 0.04
C LEU A 113 -13.99 -21.85 -0.69
N GLN A 114 -14.03 -22.02 -2.02
CA GLN A 114 -12.86 -22.00 -2.90
C GLN A 114 -13.03 -20.90 -3.95
N ASN A 115 -11.91 -20.38 -4.47
CA ASN A 115 -11.89 -19.30 -5.45
C ASN A 115 -12.67 -18.06 -4.99
N THR A 116 -12.57 -17.75 -3.71
CA THR A 116 -13.29 -16.62 -3.13
C THR A 116 -12.76 -15.28 -3.60
N GLY A 117 -11.50 -15.23 -4.08
CA GLY A 117 -10.78 -13.97 -4.09
C GLY A 117 -10.52 -13.48 -2.67
N SER A 118 -9.71 -12.47 -2.55
CA SER A 118 -9.48 -11.78 -1.28
C SER A 118 -9.22 -10.30 -1.51
N GLU A 119 -9.25 -9.50 -0.47
CA GLU A 119 -8.80 -8.11 -0.56
C GLU A 119 -7.41 -8.02 -1.19
N ASN A 120 -7.25 -7.12 -2.13
CA ASN A 120 -6.05 -6.93 -2.93
C ASN A 120 -5.42 -5.57 -2.64
N TYR A 121 -4.09 -5.56 -2.49
CA TYR A 121 -3.29 -4.35 -2.31
C TYR A 121 -2.12 -4.37 -3.27
N GLY A 122 -1.83 -3.22 -3.89
CA GLY A 122 -0.82 -3.11 -4.93
C GLY A 122 -1.35 -3.49 -6.31
N GLY A 123 -0.46 -3.44 -7.28
CA GLY A 123 -0.79 -3.66 -8.68
C GLY A 123 0.09 -4.72 -9.33
N PRO A 124 -0.23 -5.11 -10.57
CA PRO A 124 0.59 -5.98 -11.38
C PRO A 124 1.72 -5.24 -12.09
N VAL A 125 2.70 -6.01 -12.57
CA VAL A 125 3.62 -5.59 -13.63
C VAL A 125 3.46 -6.54 -14.82
N VAL A 126 3.41 -5.99 -16.03
CA VAL A 126 3.29 -6.77 -17.27
C VAL A 126 4.57 -6.63 -18.08
N THR A 127 5.10 -7.75 -18.55
CA THR A 127 6.29 -7.79 -19.42
C THR A 127 5.88 -7.70 -20.89
N ALA A 128 6.82 -7.30 -21.75
CA ALA A 128 6.61 -7.26 -23.20
C ALA A 128 6.26 -8.65 -23.80
N SER A 129 6.63 -9.75 -23.13
CA SER A 129 6.29 -11.10 -23.53
C SER A 129 4.89 -11.56 -23.10
N GLY A 130 4.07 -10.70 -22.49
CA GLY A 130 2.72 -11.03 -22.07
C GLY A 130 2.62 -11.77 -20.73
N LEU A 131 3.68 -11.74 -19.89
CA LEU A 131 3.61 -12.25 -18.53
C LEU A 131 3.17 -11.13 -17.58
N LEU A 132 2.15 -11.41 -16.77
CA LEU A 132 1.67 -10.51 -15.71
C LEU A 132 2.08 -11.07 -14.36
N PHE A 133 2.85 -10.32 -13.59
CA PHE A 133 3.26 -10.69 -12.22
C PHE A 133 2.53 -9.86 -11.19
N ILE A 134 1.99 -10.51 -10.14
CA ILE A 134 1.27 -9.86 -9.05
C ILE A 134 1.40 -10.66 -7.75
N GLY A 135 1.58 -9.96 -6.64
CA GLY A 135 1.34 -10.48 -5.29
C GLY A 135 -0.04 -10.09 -4.81
N ALA A 136 -0.16 -8.89 -4.26
CA ALA A 136 -1.39 -8.20 -3.89
C ALA A 136 -2.27 -8.88 -2.82
N THR A 137 -2.22 -10.20 -2.67
CA THR A 137 -3.07 -10.96 -1.75
C THR A 137 -2.44 -11.09 -0.37
N ASN A 138 -3.25 -10.87 0.67
CA ASN A 138 -2.73 -10.76 2.04
C ASN A 138 -2.61 -12.11 2.75
N TYR A 139 -3.57 -13.01 2.55
CA TYR A 139 -3.67 -14.24 3.34
C TYR A 139 -2.79 -15.38 2.84
N ASP A 140 -2.70 -15.57 1.53
CA ASP A 140 -2.01 -16.71 0.93
C ASP A 140 -0.53 -16.47 0.64
N LYS A 141 -0.04 -15.23 0.82
CA LYS A 141 1.34 -14.81 0.59
C LYS A 141 1.87 -15.21 -0.79
N ALA A 142 0.99 -15.37 -1.77
CA ALA A 142 1.38 -15.88 -3.06
C ALA A 142 1.85 -14.77 -4.00
N PHE A 143 2.94 -15.06 -4.70
CA PHE A 143 3.37 -14.30 -5.87
C PHE A 143 3.12 -15.15 -7.11
N ARG A 144 2.46 -14.58 -8.10
CA ARG A 144 1.95 -15.32 -9.25
C ARG A 144 2.39 -14.69 -10.55
N ALA A 145 2.57 -15.55 -11.56
CA ALA A 145 2.64 -15.14 -12.96
C ALA A 145 1.42 -15.65 -13.70
N PHE A 146 0.80 -14.78 -14.48
CA PHE A 146 -0.34 -15.08 -15.34
C PHE A 146 0.02 -14.82 -16.79
N ASP A 147 -0.66 -15.50 -17.69
CA ASP A 147 -0.76 -15.09 -19.08
C ASP A 147 -1.66 -13.84 -19.15
N ALA A 148 -1.12 -12.73 -19.63
CA ALA A 148 -1.83 -11.45 -19.64
C ALA A 148 -3.03 -11.43 -20.61
N GLY A 149 -3.02 -12.28 -21.65
CA GLY A 149 -4.10 -12.37 -22.62
C GLY A 149 -5.31 -13.18 -22.12
N THR A 150 -5.07 -14.16 -21.25
CA THR A 150 -6.10 -15.12 -20.85
C THR A 150 -6.42 -15.16 -19.36
N GLY A 151 -5.57 -14.55 -18.51
CA GLY A 151 -5.70 -14.65 -17.06
C GLY A 151 -5.32 -16.02 -16.49
N LYS A 152 -4.78 -16.93 -17.28
CA LYS A 152 -4.35 -18.26 -16.81
C LYS A 152 -3.12 -18.15 -15.92
N VAL A 153 -3.16 -18.78 -14.74
CA VAL A 153 -1.98 -18.90 -13.86
C VAL A 153 -0.94 -19.80 -14.53
N LEU A 154 0.27 -19.26 -14.70
CA LEU A 154 1.42 -19.98 -15.29
C LEU A 154 2.42 -20.43 -14.23
N TRP A 155 2.53 -19.68 -13.13
CA TRP A 155 3.48 -19.95 -12.07
C TRP A 155 3.03 -19.31 -10.74
N ARG A 156 3.43 -19.93 -9.62
CA ARG A 156 3.15 -19.46 -8.26
C ARG A 156 4.35 -19.74 -7.36
N ALA A 157 4.67 -18.80 -6.47
CA ALA A 157 5.60 -18.96 -5.36
C ALA A 157 4.99 -18.39 -4.08
N THR A 158 5.41 -18.94 -2.94
CA THR A 158 5.04 -18.41 -1.62
C THR A 158 6.13 -17.45 -1.15
N LEU A 159 5.73 -16.28 -0.71
CA LEU A 159 6.60 -15.27 -0.12
C LEU A 159 6.70 -15.45 1.41
N PRO A 160 7.77 -14.94 2.05
CA PRO A 160 7.90 -14.99 3.52
C PRO A 160 6.81 -14.18 4.25
N ALA A 161 6.33 -13.10 3.64
CA ALA A 161 5.19 -12.31 4.07
C ALA A 161 4.37 -11.86 2.84
N ALA A 162 3.19 -11.29 3.05
CA ALA A 162 2.34 -10.85 1.95
C ALA A 162 3.03 -9.79 1.09
N GLY A 163 2.95 -9.94 -0.23
CA GLY A 163 3.52 -9.04 -1.23
C GLY A 163 2.53 -7.97 -1.66
N ASN A 164 2.28 -7.00 -0.79
CA ASN A 164 1.31 -5.93 -1.02
C ASN A 164 1.83 -4.79 -1.91
N ALA A 165 3.10 -4.85 -2.31
CA ALA A 165 3.69 -3.89 -3.23
C ALA A 165 3.50 -4.30 -4.69
N THR A 166 3.48 -3.32 -5.59
CA THR A 166 3.59 -3.59 -7.03
C THR A 166 5.00 -4.13 -7.33
N PRO A 167 5.13 -5.25 -8.05
CA PRO A 167 6.43 -5.78 -8.43
C PRO A 167 7.17 -4.87 -9.41
N ALA A 168 8.49 -5.00 -9.46
CA ALA A 168 9.32 -4.35 -10.47
C ALA A 168 10.06 -5.38 -11.32
N VAL A 169 10.23 -5.08 -12.61
CA VAL A 169 11.01 -5.89 -13.55
C VAL A 169 12.25 -5.10 -13.97
N TYR A 170 13.40 -5.75 -13.93
CA TYR A 170 14.66 -5.15 -14.35
C TYR A 170 15.59 -6.20 -14.98
N ALA A 171 16.64 -5.77 -15.65
CA ALA A 171 17.64 -6.64 -16.23
C ALA A 171 19.06 -6.24 -15.79
N VAL A 172 19.88 -7.23 -15.46
CA VAL A 172 21.29 -7.06 -15.11
C VAL A 172 22.09 -8.15 -15.83
N GLY A 173 23.15 -7.75 -16.56
CA GLY A 173 23.99 -8.68 -17.30
C GLY A 173 23.21 -9.55 -18.29
N GLY A 174 22.22 -9.00 -18.97
CA GLY A 174 21.37 -9.71 -19.93
C GLY A 174 20.36 -10.68 -19.30
N ARG A 175 20.27 -10.75 -17.97
CA ARG A 175 19.31 -11.58 -17.25
C ARG A 175 18.19 -10.74 -16.68
N GLN A 176 16.94 -11.15 -16.94
CA GLN A 176 15.75 -10.49 -16.39
C GLN A 176 15.42 -11.02 -15.00
N TYR A 177 15.02 -10.10 -14.14
CA TYR A 177 14.55 -10.35 -12.78
C TYR A 177 13.18 -9.70 -12.58
N VAL A 178 12.38 -10.33 -11.74
CA VAL A 178 11.20 -9.72 -11.15
C VAL A 178 11.37 -9.70 -9.64
N VAL A 179 11.15 -8.55 -9.02
CA VAL A 179 11.32 -8.35 -7.57
C VAL A 179 10.04 -7.82 -6.95
N ILE A 180 9.75 -8.27 -5.76
CA ILE A 180 8.62 -7.81 -4.96
C ILE A 180 9.03 -7.61 -3.50
N ALA A 181 8.50 -6.56 -2.86
CA ALA A 181 8.64 -6.38 -1.42
C ALA A 181 7.62 -7.26 -0.69
N ALA A 182 8.10 -8.16 0.15
CA ALA A 182 7.29 -9.01 1.03
C ALA A 182 7.18 -8.34 2.42
N GLY A 183 6.37 -7.29 2.51
CA GLY A 183 6.22 -6.44 3.69
C GLY A 183 5.12 -6.89 4.66
N GLY A 184 4.09 -7.54 4.18
CA GLY A 184 2.95 -7.99 5.00
C GLY A 184 2.25 -6.85 5.75
N GLY A 185 1.83 -7.12 6.97
CA GLY A 185 1.38 -6.13 7.97
C GLY A 185 -0.03 -5.57 7.79
N LYS A 186 -0.77 -5.93 6.77
CA LYS A 186 -2.16 -5.50 6.56
C LYS A 186 -3.11 -6.37 7.38
N TRP A 187 -4.09 -5.74 8.05
CA TRP A 187 -5.18 -6.41 8.77
C TRP A 187 -4.72 -7.50 9.76
N GLY A 188 -3.67 -7.19 10.52
CA GLY A 188 -3.14 -8.14 11.51
C GLY A 188 -2.29 -9.28 10.94
N ALA A 189 -2.08 -9.33 9.62
CA ALA A 189 -1.15 -10.30 9.04
C ALA A 189 0.30 -10.01 9.49
N PRO A 190 1.15 -11.04 9.61
CA PRO A 190 2.55 -10.86 9.99
C PRO A 190 3.27 -9.89 9.06
N SER A 191 4.03 -8.97 9.65
CA SER A 191 4.92 -8.08 8.92
C SER A 191 6.16 -8.82 8.43
N GLY A 192 6.74 -8.34 7.32
CA GLY A 192 7.99 -8.83 6.75
C GLY A 192 8.90 -7.68 6.38
N GLY A 193 10.19 -7.97 6.14
CA GLY A 193 11.20 -6.99 5.77
C GLY A 193 12.07 -7.45 4.59
N SER A 194 11.52 -8.28 3.69
CA SER A 194 12.28 -8.90 2.62
C SER A 194 11.92 -8.36 1.25
N TYR A 195 12.94 -8.15 0.40
CA TYR A 195 12.77 -8.09 -1.05
C TYR A 195 13.09 -9.47 -1.62
N VAL A 196 12.18 -10.03 -2.41
CA VAL A 196 12.33 -11.34 -3.04
C VAL A 196 12.42 -11.15 -4.54
N ALA A 197 13.56 -11.59 -5.11
CA ALA A 197 13.81 -11.51 -6.55
C ALA A 197 13.80 -12.91 -7.17
N PHE A 198 13.12 -13.03 -8.30
CA PHE A 198 13.02 -14.25 -9.09
C PHE A 198 13.65 -14.03 -10.46
N ALA A 199 14.25 -15.07 -10.99
CA ALA A 199 14.77 -15.10 -12.35
C ALA A 199 14.71 -16.52 -12.89
N LEU A 200 14.65 -16.67 -14.21
CA LEU A 200 14.79 -17.97 -14.83
C LEU A 200 16.18 -18.57 -14.55
N PRO A 201 16.30 -19.91 -14.45
CA PRO A 201 17.59 -20.57 -14.34
C PRO A 201 18.53 -20.14 -15.47
N LYS A 202 19.83 -20.12 -15.21
CA LYS A 202 20.81 -19.99 -16.30
C LYS A 202 20.73 -21.25 -17.18
N ARG A 203 20.61 -21.03 -18.46
CA ARG A 203 20.78 -22.12 -19.46
C ARG A 203 22.24 -22.49 -19.59
#